data_8f3198c68b4f9af95fac022648cbbb5f
#
_entry.id   8f3198c68b4f9af95fac022648cbbb5f
#
_cell.length_a   1.000
_cell.length_b   1.000
_cell.length_c   1.000
_cell.angle_alpha   90.00
_cell.angle_beta   90.00
_cell.angle_gamma   90.00
#
_symmetry.space_group_name_H-M   'P 1'
#
loop_
_entity.id
_entity.type
_entity.pdbx_description
1 polymer ?
#
loop_
_entity_poly.entity_id
_entity_poly.type
_entity_poly.pdbx_seq_one_letter_code
_entity_poly.pdbx_strand_id
1 'polypeptide(L)'
;MLLVNLKKQIVKLEKLLLLFLMLISVNSYSQNTNNTDSVDLRTHKRLPVLNGFRFIPSDVVKDPFVNTYFKINAGAGLALDLQSQVKNFRGTVIDTLSGDLTYVLAEVEFQYAVNDWLSFNAMYGGAGRLGNNTYTLLSAGISYTNGFNVGSKVRLINKEKFVLSANVNYSSTQVALYSIYDYIKRAVQNYGDSTVKNDLLVEDNVKNFFIGTNAAYAPCNWIGFLGNAGFGFGKPFEQKSRGNVKVGLAASVDFLNVKHIGFPIGILTSAKYTAFSETGKNSDNLFTYGLRIGYTGHKDFDIGIEAAYSKLNYRKTDYQIKSVQYSAKVRYYF
;
A
#
# COMPACT_ATOMS: atom_id res chain seq x y z
N MET A 1 22.53 -18.38 11.43
CA MET A 1 22.06 -17.13 12.00
C MET A 1 20.71 -16.69 11.41
N LEU A 2 20.48 -16.77 10.10
CA LEU A 2 19.21 -16.42 9.42
C LEU A 2 17.99 -17.21 9.92
N LEU A 3 18.11 -18.52 10.10
CA LEU A 3 17.04 -19.40 10.59
C LEU A 3 16.59 -19.09 12.03
N VAL A 4 17.49 -18.61 12.89
CA VAL A 4 17.18 -18.23 14.27
C VAL A 4 16.38 -16.90 14.31
N ASN A 5 16.71 -15.97 13.43
CA ASN A 5 15.98 -14.71 13.30
C ASN A 5 14.58 -14.91 12.69
N LEU A 6 14.45 -15.82 11.72
CA LEU A 6 13.16 -16.19 11.13
C LEU A 6 12.24 -16.82 12.17
N LYS A 7 12.75 -17.77 12.99
CA LYS A 7 12.00 -18.36 14.11
C LYS A 7 11.53 -17.31 15.11
N LYS A 8 12.38 -16.34 15.48
CA LYS A 8 11.99 -15.24 16.40
C LYS A 8 10.91 -14.33 15.80
N GLN A 9 10.93 -14.11 14.50
CA GLN A 9 9.91 -13.31 13.81
C GLN A 9 8.57 -14.07 13.73
N ILE A 10 8.59 -15.37 13.42
CA ILE A 10 7.39 -16.22 13.39
C ILE A 10 6.71 -16.27 14.76
N VAL A 11 7.48 -16.47 15.84
CA VAL A 11 6.94 -16.45 17.21
C VAL A 11 6.35 -15.10 17.62
N LYS A 12 6.90 -13.99 17.12
CA LYS A 12 6.31 -12.66 17.34
C LYS A 12 4.99 -12.49 16.55
N LEU A 13 4.92 -13.01 15.34
CA LEU A 13 3.72 -12.98 14.51
C LEU A 13 2.60 -13.84 15.11
N GLU A 14 2.90 -15.03 15.60
CA GLU A 14 1.95 -15.89 16.31
C GLU A 14 1.37 -15.22 17.56
N LYS A 15 2.21 -14.55 18.36
CA LYS A 15 1.75 -13.82 19.55
C LYS A 15 0.87 -12.63 19.20
N LEU A 16 1.19 -11.93 18.11
CA LEU A 16 0.37 -10.82 17.59
C LEU A 16 -0.98 -11.32 17.07
N LEU A 17 -0.98 -12.44 16.37
CA LEU A 17 -2.19 -13.11 15.87
C LEU A 17 -3.09 -13.60 17.01
N LEU A 18 -2.50 -14.20 18.06
CA LEU A 18 -3.23 -14.61 19.27
C LEU A 18 -3.82 -13.42 20.02
N LEU A 19 -3.08 -12.33 20.18
CA LEU A 19 -3.58 -11.10 20.79
C LEU A 19 -4.76 -10.51 19.98
N PHE A 20 -4.67 -10.56 18.67
CA PHE A 20 -5.70 -10.11 17.74
C PHE A 20 -6.97 -10.99 17.81
N LEU A 21 -6.80 -12.32 17.88
CA LEU A 21 -7.91 -13.26 18.06
C LEU A 21 -8.59 -13.07 19.43
N MET A 22 -7.84 -12.79 20.49
CA MET A 22 -8.41 -12.44 21.80
C MET A 22 -9.20 -11.13 21.75
N LEU A 23 -8.73 -10.10 21.07
CA LEU A 23 -9.47 -8.85 20.90
C LEU A 23 -10.78 -9.02 20.11
N ILE A 24 -10.80 -9.92 19.12
CA ILE A 24 -12.03 -10.26 18.37
C ILE A 24 -13.02 -11.01 19.29
N SER A 25 -12.55 -11.96 20.09
CA SER A 25 -13.41 -12.75 20.97
C SER A 25 -14.07 -11.90 22.07
N VAL A 26 -13.39 -10.90 22.61
CA VAL A 26 -13.95 -9.97 23.60
C VAL A 26 -15.10 -9.14 23.04
N ASN A 27 -15.03 -8.71 21.77
CA ASN A 27 -16.10 -7.97 21.12
C ASN A 27 -17.31 -8.83 20.77
N SER A 28 -17.13 -10.15 20.53
CA SER A 28 -18.23 -11.06 20.25
C SER A 28 -19.10 -11.37 21.48
N TYR A 29 -18.52 -11.31 22.68
CA TYR A 29 -19.26 -11.55 23.93
C TYR A 29 -20.13 -10.36 24.36
N SER A 30 -19.84 -9.15 23.90
CA SER A 30 -20.58 -7.94 24.28
C SER A 30 -21.90 -7.74 23.50
N GLN A 31 -22.24 -8.60 22.51
CA GLN A 31 -23.41 -8.41 21.65
C GLN A 31 -24.64 -9.25 22.00
N ASN A 32 -24.61 -9.99 23.10
CA ASN A 32 -25.68 -10.94 23.46
C ASN A 32 -26.54 -10.51 24.65
N THR A 33 -27.04 -9.27 24.68
CA THR A 33 -28.14 -8.89 25.58
C THR A 33 -29.06 -7.87 24.93
N ASN A 34 -30.31 -8.28 24.80
CA ASN A 34 -31.54 -7.53 24.56
C ASN A 34 -32.00 -7.27 23.12
N ASN A 35 -32.79 -8.22 22.64
CA ASN A 35 -33.84 -8.03 21.62
C ASN A 35 -34.86 -7.00 22.10
N THR A 36 -34.93 -5.89 21.41
CA THR A 36 -36.18 -5.12 21.21
C THR A 36 -36.09 -4.48 19.82
N ASP A 37 -37.15 -4.61 19.06
CA ASP A 37 -37.34 -4.17 17.67
C ASP A 37 -37.10 -2.66 17.49
N SER A 38 -35.86 -2.23 17.49
CA SER A 38 -35.42 -0.99 16.88
C SER A 38 -34.71 -1.37 15.59
N VAL A 39 -35.22 -0.95 14.46
CA VAL A 39 -34.53 -1.01 13.16
C VAL A 39 -33.12 -0.53 13.38
N ASP A 40 -32.16 -1.46 13.34
CA ASP A 40 -30.80 -1.24 13.78
C ASP A 40 -30.06 -0.29 12.82
N LEU A 41 -30.20 1.01 13.06
CA LEU A 41 -29.47 2.08 12.37
C LEU A 41 -27.95 1.90 12.44
N ARG A 42 -27.44 0.99 13.29
CA ARG A 42 -26.01 0.70 13.44
C ARG A 42 -25.49 -0.17 12.30
N THR A 43 -26.31 -1.01 11.68
CA THR A 43 -25.89 -1.91 10.59
C THR A 43 -25.49 -1.15 9.33
N HIS A 44 -26.13 -0.02 9.04
CA HIS A 44 -25.78 0.82 7.88
C HIS A 44 -24.49 1.64 8.04
N LYS A 45 -23.97 1.80 9.27
CA LYS A 45 -22.76 2.59 9.54
C LYS A 45 -21.45 1.84 9.30
N ARG A 46 -21.49 0.52 9.11
CA ARG A 46 -20.27 -0.31 9.02
C ARG A 46 -19.66 -0.32 7.63
N LEU A 47 -20.44 -0.19 6.59
CA LEU A 47 -20.01 -0.27 5.21
C LEU A 47 -19.64 1.09 4.61
N PRO A 48 -18.79 1.14 3.59
CA PRO A 48 -18.55 2.33 2.79
C PRO A 48 -19.71 2.58 1.82
N VAL A 49 -20.88 2.90 2.37
CA VAL A 49 -22.12 3.15 1.60
C VAL A 49 -22.49 4.62 1.68
N LEU A 50 -22.90 5.19 0.55
CA LEU A 50 -23.36 6.56 0.43
C LEU A 50 -24.46 6.64 -0.63
N ASN A 51 -25.61 7.23 -0.32
CA ASN A 51 -26.76 7.31 -1.24
C ASN A 51 -27.15 5.95 -1.86
N GLY A 52 -27.08 4.88 -1.08
CA GLY A 52 -27.32 3.51 -1.56
C GLY A 52 -26.22 2.90 -2.43
N PHE A 53 -25.21 3.66 -2.82
CA PHE A 53 -24.05 3.17 -3.55
C PHE A 53 -23.02 2.57 -2.59
N ARG A 54 -22.54 1.36 -2.90
CA ARG A 54 -21.46 0.70 -2.15
C ARG A 54 -20.13 0.95 -2.84
N PHE A 55 -19.23 1.63 -2.13
CA PHE A 55 -17.87 1.89 -2.63
C PHE A 55 -16.99 0.66 -2.54
N ILE A 56 -16.29 0.38 -3.63
CA ILE A 56 -15.25 -0.63 -3.70
C ILE A 56 -13.93 0.05 -3.25
N PRO A 57 -13.26 -0.46 -2.20
CA PRO A 57 -12.00 0.13 -1.74
C PRO A 57 -10.87 -0.12 -2.75
N SER A 58 -9.97 0.85 -2.93
CA SER A 58 -8.77 0.75 -3.76
C SER A 58 -7.52 1.06 -2.94
N ASP A 59 -6.37 0.51 -3.34
CA ASP A 59 -5.09 0.92 -2.76
C ASP A 59 -4.52 2.16 -3.44
N VAL A 60 -4.95 2.45 -4.66
CA VAL A 60 -4.52 3.63 -5.42
C VAL A 60 -5.12 4.90 -4.85
N VAL A 61 -6.44 4.91 -4.58
CA VAL A 61 -7.19 6.04 -4.04
C VAL A 61 -7.90 5.61 -2.76
N LYS A 62 -7.50 6.19 -1.63
CA LYS A 62 -8.07 5.86 -0.32
C LYS A 62 -9.47 6.46 -0.15
N ASP A 63 -10.36 5.69 0.48
CA ASP A 63 -11.72 6.11 0.80
C ASP A 63 -11.78 7.01 2.06
N PRO A 64 -12.85 7.85 2.22
CA PRO A 64 -13.02 8.73 3.37
C PRO A 64 -13.75 8.09 4.56
N PHE A 65 -14.16 6.83 4.48
CA PHE A 65 -15.08 6.22 5.45
C PHE A 65 -14.38 5.89 6.77
N VAL A 66 -15.08 6.20 7.86
CA VAL A 66 -14.68 5.90 9.24
C VAL A 66 -15.41 4.61 9.66
N ASN A 67 -14.81 3.47 9.35
CA ASN A 67 -15.38 2.13 9.55
C ASN A 67 -14.37 1.27 10.30
N THR A 68 -14.84 0.23 11.00
CA THR A 68 -13.95 -0.82 11.53
C THR A 68 -13.84 -1.94 10.52
N TYR A 69 -12.61 -2.28 10.15
CA TYR A 69 -12.36 -3.39 9.23
C TYR A 69 -10.97 -4.01 9.43
N PHE A 70 -10.86 -5.22 8.96
CA PHE A 70 -9.61 -5.93 8.74
C PHE A 70 -9.44 -6.22 7.25
N LYS A 71 -8.25 -5.97 6.69
CA LYS A 71 -7.93 -6.21 5.29
C LYS A 71 -6.68 -7.07 5.17
N ILE A 72 -6.73 -8.04 4.28
CA ILE A 72 -5.57 -8.79 3.78
C ILE A 72 -5.44 -8.47 2.30
N ASN A 73 -4.21 -8.23 1.87
CA ASN A 73 -3.84 -8.02 0.48
C ASN A 73 -2.62 -8.88 0.16
N ALA A 74 -2.69 -9.66 -0.91
CA ALA A 74 -1.56 -10.45 -1.39
C ALA A 74 -1.48 -10.32 -2.91
N GLY A 75 -0.27 -10.29 -3.45
CA GLY A 75 -0.11 -10.07 -4.87
C GLY A 75 1.30 -10.35 -5.38
N ALA A 76 1.43 -10.14 -6.69
CA ALA A 76 2.70 -10.20 -7.39
C ALA A 76 2.79 -9.07 -8.41
N GLY A 77 3.98 -8.73 -8.81
CA GLY A 77 4.20 -7.70 -9.82
C GLY A 77 5.50 -7.90 -10.59
N LEU A 78 5.59 -7.11 -11.64
CA LEU A 78 6.75 -7.02 -12.53
C LEU A 78 7.20 -5.56 -12.59
N ALA A 79 8.47 -5.30 -12.32
CA ALA A 79 9.12 -4.05 -12.69
C ALA A 79 9.82 -4.29 -14.04
N LEU A 80 9.46 -3.50 -15.03
CA LEU A 80 9.81 -3.73 -16.44
C LEU A 80 10.98 -2.83 -16.86
N ASP A 81 11.77 -3.33 -17.78
CA ASP A 81 12.86 -2.59 -18.44
C ASP A 81 13.87 -1.97 -17.44
N LEU A 82 14.11 -2.63 -16.31
CA LEU A 82 15.09 -2.15 -15.34
C LEU A 82 16.50 -2.21 -15.95
N GLN A 83 17.27 -1.15 -15.70
CA GLN A 83 18.66 -1.06 -16.13
C GLN A 83 19.58 -0.96 -14.92
N SER A 84 20.59 -1.81 -14.89
CA SER A 84 21.65 -1.80 -13.89
C SER A 84 23.01 -1.65 -14.55
N GLN A 85 23.71 -0.57 -14.22
CA GLN A 85 25.06 -0.33 -14.78
C GLN A 85 26.09 -1.19 -14.05
N VAL A 86 26.81 -1.99 -14.81
CA VAL A 86 27.99 -2.69 -14.32
C VAL A 86 29.20 -1.76 -14.47
N LYS A 87 29.86 -1.45 -13.37
CA LYS A 87 31.04 -0.55 -13.33
C LYS A 87 32.30 -1.33 -12.99
N ASN A 88 33.40 -0.93 -13.57
CA ASN A 88 34.72 -1.44 -13.16
C ASN A 88 35.16 -0.81 -11.84
N PHE A 89 36.27 -1.27 -11.28
CA PHE A 89 36.86 -0.76 -10.01
C PHE A 89 37.17 0.74 -10.03
N ARG A 90 37.30 1.34 -11.21
CA ARG A 90 37.53 2.78 -11.40
C ARG A 90 36.21 3.57 -11.54
N GLY A 91 35.05 2.91 -11.44
CA GLY A 91 33.75 3.55 -11.56
C GLY A 91 33.25 3.76 -13.00
N THR A 92 34.04 3.32 -14.03
CA THR A 92 33.65 3.41 -15.43
C THR A 92 32.60 2.33 -15.73
N VAL A 93 31.50 2.71 -16.41
CA VAL A 93 30.49 1.77 -16.88
C VAL A 93 31.11 0.90 -17.98
N ILE A 94 31.13 -0.40 -17.77
CA ILE A 94 31.64 -1.41 -18.72
C ILE A 94 30.50 -2.14 -19.45
N ASP A 95 29.31 -2.20 -18.81
CA ASP A 95 28.15 -2.84 -19.36
C ASP A 95 26.88 -2.33 -18.69
N THR A 96 25.72 -2.55 -19.35
CA THR A 96 24.39 -2.25 -18.79
C THR A 96 23.52 -3.50 -18.88
N LEU A 97 23.24 -4.11 -17.75
CA LEU A 97 22.30 -5.21 -17.66
C LEU A 97 20.87 -4.65 -17.70
N SER A 98 20.05 -5.20 -18.57
CA SER A 98 18.62 -4.88 -18.64
C SER A 98 17.77 -6.12 -18.42
N GLY A 99 16.60 -5.96 -17.80
CA GLY A 99 15.68 -7.07 -17.59
C GLY A 99 14.52 -6.70 -16.67
N ASP A 100 13.62 -7.64 -16.51
CA ASP A 100 12.43 -7.52 -15.69
C ASP A 100 12.66 -8.14 -14.31
N LEU A 101 12.08 -7.52 -13.28
CA LEU A 101 12.15 -7.99 -11.90
C LEU A 101 10.75 -8.41 -11.43
N THR A 102 10.59 -9.69 -11.11
CA THR A 102 9.39 -10.20 -10.46
C THR A 102 9.48 -10.00 -8.95
N TYR A 103 8.37 -9.58 -8.33
CA TYR A 103 8.24 -9.47 -6.88
C TYR A 103 6.89 -9.97 -6.39
N VAL A 104 6.83 -10.39 -5.14
CA VAL A 104 5.59 -10.71 -4.42
C VAL A 104 5.40 -9.75 -3.27
N LEU A 105 4.15 -9.51 -2.90
CA LEU A 105 3.81 -8.64 -1.80
C LEU A 105 2.71 -9.25 -0.94
N ALA A 106 2.73 -8.91 0.34
CA ALA A 106 1.67 -9.21 1.28
C ALA A 106 1.50 -8.06 2.28
N GLU A 107 0.26 -7.76 2.63
CA GLU A 107 -0.10 -6.64 3.49
C GLU A 107 -1.31 -7.02 4.34
N VAL A 108 -1.30 -6.62 5.59
CA VAL A 108 -2.44 -6.65 6.50
C VAL A 108 -2.71 -5.24 6.99
N GLU A 109 -3.99 -4.85 7.02
CA GLU A 109 -4.43 -3.53 7.48
C GLU A 109 -5.62 -3.69 8.42
N PHE A 110 -5.58 -2.98 9.53
CA PHE A 110 -6.67 -2.88 10.47
C PHE A 110 -7.03 -1.41 10.68
N GLN A 111 -8.32 -1.08 10.55
CA GLN A 111 -8.86 0.21 10.91
C GLN A 111 -9.91 0.02 12.00
N TYR A 112 -9.81 0.81 13.08
CA TYR A 112 -10.74 0.83 14.18
C TYR A 112 -11.43 2.18 14.28
N ALA A 113 -12.74 2.20 14.13
CA ALA A 113 -13.58 3.37 14.33
C ALA A 113 -13.90 3.51 15.82
N VAL A 114 -13.32 4.53 16.47
CA VAL A 114 -13.60 4.86 17.88
C VAL A 114 -15.02 5.37 18.03
N ASN A 115 -15.44 6.16 17.04
CA ASN A 115 -16.78 6.73 16.94
C ASN A 115 -17.10 7.04 15.46
N ASP A 116 -18.23 7.70 15.20
CA ASP A 116 -18.70 7.98 13.85
C ASP A 116 -17.80 8.93 13.04
N TRP A 117 -16.93 9.69 13.69
CA TRP A 117 -16.09 10.70 13.05
C TRP A 117 -14.58 10.45 13.16
N LEU A 118 -14.12 9.52 14.01
CA LEU A 118 -12.70 9.25 14.24
C LEU A 118 -12.40 7.77 14.10
N SER A 119 -11.37 7.44 13.33
CA SER A 119 -10.77 6.10 13.29
C SER A 119 -9.25 6.17 13.32
N PHE A 120 -8.65 5.08 13.81
CA PHE A 120 -7.22 4.81 13.73
C PHE A 120 -6.99 3.63 12.80
N ASN A 121 -5.90 3.66 12.06
CA ASN A 121 -5.48 2.56 11.20
C ASN A 121 -4.04 2.15 11.49
N ALA A 122 -3.78 0.86 11.34
CA ALA A 122 -2.46 0.28 11.35
C ALA A 122 -2.35 -0.71 10.20
N MET A 123 -1.24 -0.66 9.47
CA MET A 123 -0.94 -1.54 8.36
C MET A 123 0.47 -2.06 8.53
N TYR A 124 0.67 -3.33 8.24
CA TYR A 124 1.98 -3.95 8.15
C TYR A 124 2.05 -4.76 6.86
N GLY A 125 3.16 -4.67 6.17
CA GLY A 125 3.31 -5.41 4.93
C GLY A 125 4.75 -5.40 4.43
N GLY A 126 4.95 -6.16 3.37
CA GLY A 126 6.25 -6.24 2.72
C GLY A 126 6.15 -6.76 1.30
N ALA A 127 7.25 -6.60 0.59
CA ALA A 127 7.45 -7.17 -0.72
C ALA A 127 8.83 -7.78 -0.80
N GLY A 128 8.95 -8.86 -1.56
CA GLY A 128 10.22 -9.54 -1.78
C GLY A 128 10.43 -9.86 -3.25
N ARG A 129 11.68 -9.80 -3.69
CA ARG A 129 12.08 -10.16 -5.04
C ARG A 129 12.08 -11.67 -5.22
N LEU A 130 11.57 -12.14 -6.37
CA LEU A 130 11.71 -13.52 -6.81
C LEU A 130 12.87 -13.61 -7.81
N GLY A 131 13.90 -14.40 -7.46
CA GLY A 131 15.03 -14.69 -8.35
C GLY A 131 14.69 -15.84 -9.29
N ASN A 132 14.18 -15.52 -10.48
CA ASN A 132 13.79 -16.51 -11.49
C ASN A 132 14.71 -16.53 -12.72
N ASN A 133 15.68 -15.61 -12.81
CA ASN A 133 16.66 -15.56 -13.89
C ASN A 133 17.99 -14.95 -13.42
N THR A 134 19.02 -15.05 -14.25
CA THR A 134 20.38 -14.55 -13.97
C THR A 134 20.38 -13.03 -13.71
N TYR A 135 19.57 -12.27 -14.45
CA TYR A 135 19.45 -10.83 -14.24
C TYR A 135 18.93 -10.52 -12.84
N THR A 136 17.86 -11.18 -12.41
CA THR A 136 17.27 -11.00 -11.08
C THR A 136 18.24 -11.36 -9.95
N LEU A 137 19.10 -12.34 -10.15
CA LEU A 137 20.10 -12.76 -9.16
C LEU A 137 21.29 -11.80 -9.09
N LEU A 138 21.75 -11.29 -10.24
CA LEU A 138 22.97 -10.48 -10.35
C LEU A 138 22.72 -8.97 -10.31
N SER A 139 21.50 -8.52 -10.68
CA SER A 139 21.21 -7.08 -10.69
C SER A 139 21.20 -6.50 -9.29
N ALA A 140 21.86 -5.36 -9.13
CA ALA A 140 21.73 -4.54 -7.94
C ALA A 140 20.29 -4.02 -7.82
N GLY A 141 19.75 -3.99 -6.62
CA GLY A 141 18.41 -3.43 -6.39
C GLY A 141 17.75 -3.91 -5.11
N ILE A 142 16.50 -3.53 -4.93
CA ILE A 142 15.71 -3.88 -3.75
C ILE A 142 15.54 -5.40 -3.69
N SER A 143 15.98 -6.02 -2.61
CA SER A 143 15.82 -7.44 -2.33
C SER A 143 14.50 -7.71 -1.63
N TYR A 144 14.23 -6.96 -0.58
CA TYR A 144 12.96 -6.97 0.13
C TYR A 144 12.64 -5.62 0.75
N THR A 145 11.37 -5.41 0.99
CA THR A 145 10.88 -4.30 1.82
C THR A 145 9.94 -4.85 2.87
N ASN A 146 9.97 -4.30 4.07
CA ASN A 146 8.94 -4.51 5.05
C ASN A 146 8.68 -3.21 5.80
N GLY A 147 7.47 -3.01 6.28
CA GLY A 147 7.18 -1.76 6.95
C GLY A 147 5.81 -1.71 7.56
N PHE A 148 5.61 -0.65 8.31
CA PHE A 148 4.32 -0.36 8.91
C PHE A 148 3.86 1.05 8.53
N ASN A 149 2.56 1.23 8.55
CA ASN A 149 1.89 2.52 8.44
C ASN A 149 0.89 2.62 9.58
N VAL A 150 0.90 3.74 10.30
CA VAL A 150 -0.10 4.04 11.33
C VAL A 150 -0.68 5.41 11.05
N GLY A 151 -1.96 5.58 11.33
CA GLY A 151 -2.60 6.85 11.06
C GLY A 151 -3.94 7.02 11.77
N SER A 152 -4.49 8.19 11.54
CA SER A 152 -5.84 8.54 11.98
C SER A 152 -6.62 9.17 10.84
N LYS A 153 -7.93 9.02 10.88
CA LYS A 153 -8.87 9.61 9.91
C LYS A 153 -9.98 10.29 10.70
N VAL A 154 -10.25 11.54 10.35
CA VAL A 154 -11.30 12.35 10.96
C VAL A 154 -12.31 12.73 9.87
N ARG A 155 -13.58 12.36 10.05
CA ARG A 155 -14.66 12.75 9.17
C ARG A 155 -15.01 14.20 9.41
N LEU A 156 -14.90 15.05 8.37
CA LEU A 156 -15.19 16.47 8.41
C LEU A 156 -16.61 16.77 7.94
N ILE A 157 -17.07 16.09 6.90
CA ILE A 157 -18.40 16.27 6.30
C ILE A 157 -19.03 14.89 6.08
N ASN A 158 -20.30 14.78 6.46
CA ASN A 158 -21.11 13.59 6.22
C ASN A 158 -22.50 14.02 5.75
N LYS A 159 -22.72 14.00 4.44
CA LYS A 159 -23.99 14.28 3.78
C LYS A 159 -24.45 13.04 3.02
N GLU A 160 -25.72 12.98 2.68
CA GLU A 160 -26.33 11.85 1.97
C GLU A 160 -25.55 11.39 0.72
N LYS A 161 -25.03 12.34 -0.07
CA LYS A 161 -24.33 12.08 -1.33
C LYS A 161 -22.82 12.38 -1.27
N PHE A 162 -22.31 12.91 -0.15
CA PHE A 162 -20.95 13.38 -0.06
C PHE A 162 -20.34 13.19 1.33
N VAL A 163 -19.17 12.57 1.36
CA VAL A 163 -18.34 12.45 2.58
C VAL A 163 -16.96 13.03 2.33
N LEU A 164 -16.45 13.79 3.30
CA LEU A 164 -15.10 14.31 3.32
C LEU A 164 -14.43 13.92 4.64
N SER A 165 -13.19 13.46 4.58
CA SER A 165 -12.36 13.21 5.77
C SER A 165 -10.97 13.79 5.59
N ALA A 166 -10.34 14.18 6.71
CA ALA A 166 -8.91 14.43 6.79
C ALA A 166 -8.20 13.19 7.36
N ASN A 167 -6.96 12.98 6.97
CA ASN A 167 -6.14 11.89 7.49
C ASN A 167 -4.71 12.33 7.73
N VAL A 168 -4.11 11.74 8.74
CA VAL A 168 -2.69 11.86 9.08
C VAL A 168 -2.12 10.46 9.15
N ASN A 169 -0.97 10.22 8.51
CA ASN A 169 -0.33 8.91 8.48
C ASN A 169 1.18 9.06 8.67
N TYR A 170 1.75 8.12 9.39
CA TYR A 170 3.18 7.92 9.50
C TYR A 170 3.53 6.52 9.00
N SER A 171 4.52 6.41 8.14
CA SER A 171 5.02 5.14 7.66
C SER A 171 6.53 5.02 7.87
N SER A 172 6.98 3.82 8.18
CA SER A 172 8.39 3.45 8.22
C SER A 172 8.55 2.13 7.49
N THR A 173 9.36 2.14 6.44
CA THR A 173 9.62 0.98 5.60
C THR A 173 11.12 0.70 5.58
N GLN A 174 11.50 -0.48 6.04
CA GLN A 174 12.84 -1.01 5.90
C GLN A 174 13.01 -1.50 4.46
N VAL A 175 14.04 -1.03 3.79
CA VAL A 175 14.39 -1.42 2.42
C VAL A 175 15.75 -2.07 2.46
N ALA A 176 15.87 -3.29 1.96
CA ALA A 176 17.14 -3.98 1.81
C ALA A 176 17.56 -3.97 0.35
N LEU A 177 18.69 -3.39 0.07
CA LEU A 177 19.34 -3.41 -1.24
C LEU A 177 20.39 -4.51 -1.31
N TYR A 178 20.44 -5.16 -2.45
CA TYR A 178 21.42 -6.15 -2.80
C TYR A 178 22.33 -5.61 -3.89
N SER A 179 23.65 -5.67 -3.68
CA SER A 179 24.65 -5.27 -4.67
C SER A 179 25.91 -6.12 -4.53
N ILE A 180 26.09 -7.08 -5.43
CA ILE A 180 27.31 -7.90 -5.50
C ILE A 180 28.52 -7.02 -5.77
N TYR A 181 28.39 -6.02 -6.63
CA TYR A 181 29.48 -5.11 -6.95
C TYR A 181 29.97 -4.35 -5.71
N ASP A 182 29.07 -3.74 -4.94
CA ASP A 182 29.44 -3.01 -3.74
C ASP A 182 30.00 -3.93 -2.65
N TYR A 183 29.48 -5.17 -2.58
CA TYR A 183 30.03 -6.19 -1.69
C TYR A 183 31.48 -6.53 -2.06
N ILE A 184 31.78 -6.87 -3.31
CA ILE A 184 33.12 -7.21 -3.78
C ILE A 184 34.07 -6.01 -3.59
N LYS A 185 33.62 -4.80 -3.95
CA LYS A 185 34.40 -3.58 -3.77
C LYS A 185 34.80 -3.36 -2.31
N ARG A 186 33.85 -3.50 -1.38
CA ARG A 186 34.14 -3.37 0.07
C ARG A 186 35.04 -4.50 0.57
N ALA A 187 34.80 -5.74 0.14
CA ALA A 187 35.63 -6.87 0.51
C ALA A 187 37.09 -6.68 0.07
N VAL A 188 37.30 -6.13 -1.13
CA VAL A 188 38.66 -5.82 -1.64
C VAL A 188 39.28 -4.64 -0.91
N GLN A 189 38.53 -3.57 -0.67
CA GLN A 189 39.02 -2.37 0.04
C GLN A 189 39.34 -2.64 1.51
N ASN A 190 38.60 -3.54 2.15
CA ASN A 190 38.74 -3.89 3.56
C ASN A 190 39.49 -5.22 3.74
N TYR A 191 40.25 -5.67 2.73
CA TYR A 191 41.03 -6.91 2.83
C TYR A 191 42.07 -6.82 3.96
N GLY A 192 41.95 -7.72 4.92
CA GLY A 192 42.78 -7.76 6.12
C GLY A 192 42.22 -7.01 7.34
N ASP A 193 41.13 -6.25 7.21
CA ASP A 193 40.46 -5.62 8.36
C ASP A 193 39.26 -6.46 8.82
N SER A 194 39.46 -7.26 9.86
CA SER A 194 38.40 -8.12 10.44
C SER A 194 37.32 -7.36 11.21
N THR A 195 37.50 -6.07 11.44
CA THR A 195 36.51 -5.24 12.18
C THR A 195 35.39 -4.74 11.27
N VAL A 196 35.59 -4.74 9.95
CA VAL A 196 34.60 -4.26 8.97
C VAL A 196 33.75 -5.42 8.49
N LYS A 197 32.45 -5.34 8.76
CA LYS A 197 31.47 -6.28 8.20
C LYS A 197 31.19 -5.94 6.74
N ASN A 198 31.51 -6.86 5.86
CA ASN A 198 31.15 -6.79 4.45
C ASN A 198 29.77 -7.41 4.24
N ASP A 199 28.71 -6.65 4.52
CA ASP A 199 27.36 -7.15 4.36
C ASP A 199 26.93 -7.06 2.87
N LEU A 200 26.35 -8.16 2.37
CA LEU A 200 25.82 -8.25 1.00
C LEU A 200 24.55 -7.41 0.84
N LEU A 201 23.82 -7.23 1.92
CA LEU A 201 22.61 -6.44 2.00
C LEU A 201 22.88 -5.12 2.72
N VAL A 202 22.51 -4.01 2.09
CA VAL A 202 22.50 -2.69 2.71
C VAL A 202 21.06 -2.37 3.07
N GLU A 203 20.80 -2.16 4.36
CA GLU A 203 19.48 -1.84 4.87
C GLU A 203 19.38 -0.35 5.24
N ASP A 204 18.30 0.30 4.85
CA ASP A 204 17.95 1.66 5.27
C ASP A 204 16.47 1.75 5.59
N ASN A 205 16.09 2.74 6.41
CA ASN A 205 14.72 3.01 6.78
C ASN A 205 14.18 4.25 6.08
N VAL A 206 13.23 4.04 5.20
CA VAL A 206 12.45 5.09 4.55
C VAL A 206 11.30 5.49 5.47
N LYS A 207 11.30 6.74 5.93
CA LYS A 207 10.24 7.28 6.79
C LYS A 207 9.46 8.34 6.03
N ASN A 208 8.14 8.35 6.19
CA ASN A 208 7.29 9.33 5.55
C ASN A 208 6.12 9.72 6.47
N PHE A 209 5.89 11.01 6.59
CA PHE A 209 4.73 11.59 7.23
C PHE A 209 3.82 12.19 6.16
N PHE A 210 2.51 11.97 6.25
CA PHE A 210 1.54 12.39 5.25
C PHE A 210 0.30 12.99 5.91
N ILE A 211 -0.14 14.13 5.43
CA ILE A 211 -1.41 14.75 5.77
C ILE A 211 -2.21 14.92 4.49
N GLY A 212 -3.49 14.57 4.53
CA GLY A 212 -4.34 14.66 3.35
C GLY A 212 -5.81 14.68 3.65
N THR A 213 -6.56 14.73 2.58
CA THR A 213 -8.03 14.64 2.57
C THR A 213 -8.47 13.55 1.63
N ASN A 214 -9.56 12.88 1.97
CA ASN A 214 -10.23 11.90 1.13
C ASN A 214 -11.70 12.32 1.00
N ALA A 215 -12.24 12.19 -0.20
CA ALA A 215 -13.63 12.52 -0.51
C ALA A 215 -14.30 11.34 -1.21
N ALA A 216 -15.62 11.19 -0.99
CA ALA A 216 -16.48 10.30 -1.73
C ALA A 216 -17.74 11.04 -2.15
N TYR A 217 -18.18 10.79 -3.36
CA TYR A 217 -19.42 11.34 -3.91
C TYR A 217 -20.19 10.27 -4.67
N ALA A 218 -21.46 10.07 -4.33
CA ALA A 218 -22.37 9.14 -4.99
C ALA A 218 -23.61 9.90 -5.47
N PRO A 219 -23.71 10.29 -6.75
CA PRO A 219 -24.88 10.96 -7.29
C PRO A 219 -26.13 10.06 -7.30
N CYS A 220 -25.94 8.75 -7.43
CA CYS A 220 -26.98 7.73 -7.44
C CYS A 220 -26.44 6.42 -6.82
N ASN A 221 -27.27 5.39 -6.73
CA ASN A 221 -26.96 4.13 -6.05
C ASN A 221 -26.09 3.15 -6.86
N TRP A 222 -25.76 3.44 -8.11
CA TRP A 222 -24.96 2.55 -8.98
C TRP A 222 -23.63 3.15 -9.46
N ILE A 223 -23.38 4.45 -9.18
CA ILE A 223 -22.10 5.11 -9.54
C ILE A 223 -21.56 5.93 -8.38
N GLY A 224 -20.25 5.86 -8.16
CA GLY A 224 -19.56 6.59 -7.12
C GLY A 224 -18.19 7.07 -7.56
N PHE A 225 -17.73 8.15 -6.96
CA PHE A 225 -16.45 8.78 -7.21
C PHE A 225 -15.67 8.91 -5.91
N LEU A 226 -14.37 8.62 -5.95
CA LEU A 226 -13.43 8.86 -4.86
C LEU A 226 -12.41 9.88 -5.30
N GLY A 227 -11.96 10.70 -4.36
CA GLY A 227 -10.87 11.62 -4.55
C GLY A 227 -9.99 11.68 -3.32
N ASN A 228 -8.69 11.83 -3.51
CA ASN A 228 -7.78 12.12 -2.41
C ASN A 228 -6.73 13.14 -2.84
N ALA A 229 -6.33 13.98 -1.90
CA ALA A 229 -5.25 14.93 -2.09
C ALA A 229 -4.48 15.09 -0.78
N GLY A 230 -3.18 15.36 -0.86
CA GLY A 230 -2.41 15.61 0.35
C GLY A 230 -0.94 15.84 0.09
N PHE A 231 -0.27 16.16 1.19
CA PHE A 231 1.13 16.49 1.24
C PHE A 231 1.85 15.51 2.18
N GLY A 232 3.01 15.03 1.74
CA GLY A 232 3.89 14.19 2.54
C GLY A 232 5.28 14.79 2.66
N PHE A 233 5.96 14.41 3.72
CA PHE A 233 7.35 14.76 3.95
C PHE A 233 8.09 13.56 4.52
N GLY A 234 9.24 13.23 3.95
CA GLY A 234 9.97 12.07 4.40
C GLY A 234 11.39 11.98 3.85
N LYS A 235 12.13 11.06 4.42
CA LYS A 235 13.48 10.70 3.98
C LYS A 235 13.36 9.45 3.08
N PRO A 236 13.54 9.58 1.76
CA PRO A 236 13.69 8.42 0.88
C PRO A 236 15.02 7.71 1.16
N PHE A 237 15.17 6.53 0.54
CA PHE A 237 16.39 5.71 0.66
C PHE A 237 17.64 6.52 0.27
N GLU A 238 18.65 6.54 1.14
CA GLU A 238 19.96 7.21 0.96
C GLU A 238 19.90 8.69 0.49
N GLN A 239 18.77 9.35 0.66
CA GLN A 239 18.56 10.72 0.19
C GLN A 239 18.23 11.67 1.35
N LYS A 240 18.31 12.97 1.06
CA LYS A 240 17.80 14.00 1.98
C LYS A 240 16.27 13.97 2.04
N SER A 241 15.73 14.39 3.16
CA SER A 241 14.28 14.53 3.33
C SER A 241 13.69 15.46 2.25
N ARG A 242 12.59 15.02 1.65
CA ARG A 242 11.89 15.76 0.60
C ARG A 242 10.37 15.74 0.79
N GLY A 243 9.72 16.78 0.28
CA GLY A 243 8.26 16.85 0.22
C GLY A 243 7.71 16.04 -0.95
N ASN A 244 6.46 15.60 -0.83
CA ASN A 244 5.69 15.06 -1.95
C ASN A 244 4.24 15.53 -1.88
N VAL A 245 3.65 15.75 -3.05
CA VAL A 245 2.23 16.05 -3.21
C VAL A 245 1.59 14.88 -3.91
N LYS A 246 0.44 14.43 -3.42
CA LYS A 246 -0.33 13.32 -3.99
C LYS A 246 -1.74 13.79 -4.31
N VAL A 247 -2.21 13.44 -5.51
CA VAL A 247 -3.61 13.63 -5.93
C VAL A 247 -4.08 12.36 -6.61
N GLY A 248 -5.28 11.90 -6.27
CA GLY A 248 -5.86 10.71 -6.86
C GLY A 248 -7.36 10.85 -7.06
N LEU A 249 -7.85 10.21 -8.10
CA LEU A 249 -9.27 10.16 -8.45
C LEU A 249 -9.63 8.71 -8.82
N ALA A 250 -10.85 8.30 -8.48
CA ALA A 250 -11.41 7.02 -8.91
C ALA A 250 -12.89 7.16 -9.22
N ALA A 251 -13.35 6.35 -10.16
CA ALA A 251 -14.75 6.17 -10.49
C ALA A 251 -15.10 4.70 -10.39
N SER A 252 -16.28 4.39 -9.84
CA SER A 252 -16.73 3.01 -9.67
C SER A 252 -18.21 2.86 -10.03
N VAL A 253 -18.53 1.68 -10.55
CA VAL A 253 -19.90 1.26 -10.89
C VAL A 253 -20.20 -0.01 -10.11
N ASP A 254 -21.38 -0.07 -9.48
CA ASP A 254 -21.90 -1.26 -8.81
C ASP A 254 -23.05 -1.84 -9.64
N PHE A 255 -22.80 -2.95 -10.32
CA PHE A 255 -23.74 -3.60 -11.19
C PHE A 255 -24.91 -4.26 -10.44
N LEU A 256 -24.78 -4.50 -9.13
CA LEU A 256 -25.89 -4.98 -8.31
C LEU A 256 -27.07 -3.99 -8.33
N ASN A 257 -26.77 -2.70 -8.35
CA ASN A 257 -27.75 -1.62 -8.30
C ASN A 257 -28.13 -1.06 -9.68
N VAL A 258 -27.53 -1.56 -10.75
CA VAL A 258 -27.90 -1.17 -12.12
C VAL A 258 -29.19 -1.87 -12.51
N LYS A 259 -30.21 -1.09 -12.89
CA LYS A 259 -31.52 -1.59 -13.32
C LYS A 259 -31.33 -2.63 -14.44
N HIS A 260 -32.00 -3.78 -14.30
CA HIS A 260 -31.97 -4.93 -15.21
C HIS A 260 -30.69 -5.76 -15.24
N ILE A 261 -29.63 -5.42 -14.50
CA ILE A 261 -28.40 -6.23 -14.42
C ILE A 261 -28.41 -7.10 -13.15
N GLY A 262 -28.52 -6.49 -11.95
CA GLY A 262 -28.60 -7.18 -10.66
C GLY A 262 -27.40 -8.10 -10.34
N PHE A 263 -26.26 -7.90 -10.96
CA PHE A 263 -25.08 -8.75 -10.80
C PHE A 263 -24.18 -8.23 -9.68
N PRO A 264 -23.84 -9.04 -8.67
CA PRO A 264 -23.17 -8.56 -7.46
C PRO A 264 -21.66 -8.33 -7.68
N ILE A 265 -21.32 -7.57 -8.70
CA ILE A 265 -19.95 -7.16 -9.04
C ILE A 265 -19.91 -5.66 -9.22
N GLY A 266 -18.82 -5.06 -8.76
CA GLY A 266 -18.51 -3.69 -9.07
C GLY A 266 -17.14 -3.57 -9.74
N ILE A 267 -16.99 -2.54 -10.55
CA ILE A 267 -15.75 -2.19 -11.23
C ILE A 267 -15.35 -0.79 -10.77
N LEU A 268 -14.06 -0.64 -10.45
CA LEU A 268 -13.45 0.65 -10.10
C LEU A 268 -12.24 0.89 -10.99
N THR A 269 -12.17 2.08 -11.58
CA THR A 269 -10.96 2.61 -12.23
C THR A 269 -10.41 3.76 -11.41
N SER A 270 -9.09 3.87 -11.34
CA SER A 270 -8.43 4.88 -10.52
C SER A 270 -7.16 5.41 -11.17
N ALA A 271 -6.82 6.64 -10.87
CA ALA A 271 -5.58 7.28 -11.27
C ALA A 271 -5.02 8.09 -10.10
N LYS A 272 -3.70 8.02 -9.89
CA LYS A 272 -3.00 8.80 -8.88
C LYS A 272 -1.71 9.39 -9.45
N TYR A 273 -1.48 10.65 -9.13
CA TYR A 273 -0.26 11.37 -9.40
C TYR A 273 0.45 11.71 -8.11
N THR A 274 1.76 11.49 -8.05
CA THR A 274 2.63 11.91 -6.96
C THR A 274 3.80 12.69 -7.53
N ALA A 275 3.97 13.93 -7.10
CA ALA A 275 5.14 14.76 -7.40
C ALA A 275 6.05 14.78 -6.19
N PHE A 276 7.35 14.54 -6.38
CA PHE A 276 8.36 14.62 -5.34
C PHE A 276 9.13 15.92 -5.51
N SER A 277 9.16 16.74 -4.46
CA SER A 277 9.90 18.01 -4.43
C SER A 277 11.35 17.75 -4.06
N GLU A 278 12.30 18.15 -4.90
CA GLU A 278 13.70 18.30 -4.53
C GLU A 278 14.03 19.81 -4.39
N THR A 279 14.96 20.14 -3.48
CA THR A 279 15.59 21.44 -3.43
C THR A 279 16.49 21.60 -4.68
N GLY A 280 15.89 22.03 -5.79
CA GLY A 280 16.55 22.18 -7.09
C GLY A 280 15.64 21.74 -8.25
N LYS A 281 15.94 22.19 -9.42
CA LYS A 281 15.10 22.35 -10.62
C LYS A 281 14.34 21.13 -11.19
N ASN A 282 14.51 19.91 -10.68
CA ASN A 282 13.92 18.71 -11.29
C ASN A 282 13.17 17.87 -10.24
N SER A 283 11.85 17.76 -10.35
CA SER A 283 11.00 16.91 -9.52
C SER A 283 10.72 15.58 -10.22
N ASP A 284 10.97 14.46 -9.52
CA ASP A 284 10.50 13.15 -9.96
C ASP A 284 8.98 13.06 -9.84
N ASN A 285 8.35 12.25 -10.67
CA ASN A 285 6.93 12.02 -10.56
C ASN A 285 6.56 10.55 -10.78
N LEU A 286 5.47 10.15 -10.10
CA LEU A 286 4.92 8.80 -10.17
C LEU A 286 3.45 8.88 -10.58
N PHE A 287 3.12 8.25 -11.69
CA PHE A 287 1.75 7.98 -12.10
C PHE A 287 1.37 6.55 -11.76
N THR A 288 0.18 6.35 -11.21
CA THR A 288 -0.37 5.02 -10.95
C THR A 288 -1.79 4.97 -11.48
N TYR A 289 -2.09 3.96 -12.29
CA TYR A 289 -3.44 3.63 -12.75
C TYR A 289 -3.86 2.30 -12.14
N GLY A 290 -5.11 2.20 -11.72
CA GLY A 290 -5.66 0.99 -11.13
C GLY A 290 -6.99 0.61 -11.78
N LEU A 291 -7.19 -0.69 -11.94
CA LEU A 291 -8.46 -1.31 -12.28
C LEU A 291 -8.76 -2.38 -11.25
N ARG A 292 -9.91 -2.30 -10.62
CA ARG A 292 -10.36 -3.28 -9.63
C ARG A 292 -11.71 -3.84 -10.03
N ILE A 293 -11.84 -5.15 -9.86
CA ILE A 293 -13.12 -5.87 -9.90
C ILE A 293 -13.36 -6.42 -8.49
N GLY A 294 -14.51 -6.12 -7.90
CA GLY A 294 -14.86 -6.51 -6.54
C GLY A 294 -16.27 -7.09 -6.46
N TYR A 295 -16.45 -8.01 -5.51
CA TYR A 295 -17.76 -8.57 -5.18
C TYR A 295 -18.53 -7.62 -4.26
N THR A 296 -19.73 -7.24 -4.63
CA THR A 296 -20.58 -6.28 -3.90
C THR A 296 -21.80 -6.90 -3.23
N GLY A 297 -22.00 -8.21 -3.40
CA GLY A 297 -23.22 -8.91 -2.94
C GLY A 297 -23.31 -9.19 -1.43
N HIS A 298 -22.24 -9.04 -0.65
CA HIS A 298 -22.27 -9.33 0.79
C HIS A 298 -21.96 -8.06 1.60
N LYS A 299 -22.78 -7.80 2.63
CA LYS A 299 -22.68 -6.56 3.44
C LYS A 299 -21.40 -6.44 4.29
N ASP A 300 -20.82 -7.54 4.74
CA ASP A 300 -19.67 -7.53 5.66
C ASP A 300 -18.34 -7.81 4.97
N PHE A 301 -18.35 -8.29 3.72
CA PHE A 301 -17.17 -8.63 2.96
C PHE A 301 -16.99 -7.80 1.71
N ASP A 302 -15.77 -7.41 1.43
CA ASP A 302 -15.31 -6.96 0.14
C ASP A 302 -14.17 -7.90 -0.31
N ILE A 303 -14.38 -8.57 -1.43
CA ILE A 303 -13.40 -9.47 -2.05
C ILE A 303 -13.20 -8.97 -3.48
N GLY A 304 -11.95 -8.85 -3.92
CA GLY A 304 -11.70 -8.42 -5.28
C GLY A 304 -10.25 -8.57 -5.71
N ILE A 305 -10.06 -8.37 -7.00
CA ILE A 305 -8.75 -8.37 -7.65
C ILE A 305 -8.49 -6.95 -8.18
N GLU A 306 -7.29 -6.45 -7.97
CA GLU A 306 -6.84 -5.15 -8.49
C GLU A 306 -5.58 -5.33 -9.33
N ALA A 307 -5.57 -4.74 -10.52
CA ALA A 307 -4.40 -4.54 -11.34
C ALA A 307 -3.98 -3.07 -11.25
N ALA A 308 -2.71 -2.80 -11.00
CA ALA A 308 -2.16 -1.46 -10.96
C ALA A 308 -0.94 -1.36 -11.88
N TYR A 309 -0.93 -0.32 -12.71
CA TYR A 309 0.23 0.07 -13.52
C TYR A 309 0.82 1.35 -12.95
N SER A 310 2.13 1.35 -12.72
CA SER A 310 2.85 2.52 -12.21
C SER A 310 4.00 2.89 -13.14
N LYS A 311 4.18 4.21 -13.31
CA LYS A 311 5.26 4.79 -14.11
C LYS A 311 5.95 5.88 -13.28
N LEU A 312 7.19 5.61 -12.86
CA LEU A 312 8.06 6.55 -12.16
C LEU A 312 9.02 7.18 -13.17
N ASN A 313 8.98 8.49 -13.30
CA ASN A 313 9.88 9.25 -14.16
C ASN A 313 10.92 9.95 -13.30
N TYR A 314 12.20 9.67 -13.58
CA TYR A 314 13.34 10.39 -13.00
C TYR A 314 13.78 11.50 -13.95
N ARG A 315 13.56 12.75 -13.58
CA ARG A 315 13.88 13.89 -14.47
C ARG A 315 15.37 14.14 -14.66
N LYS A 316 16.21 13.69 -13.72
CA LYS A 316 17.68 13.89 -13.85
C LYS A 316 18.32 12.99 -14.89
N THR A 317 17.74 11.87 -15.22
CA THR A 317 18.38 10.80 -16.01
C THR A 317 17.58 10.39 -17.22
N ASP A 318 16.42 11.02 -17.48
CA ASP A 318 15.41 10.59 -18.48
C ASP A 318 15.02 9.09 -18.33
N TYR A 319 15.36 8.51 -17.18
CA TYR A 319 15.09 7.11 -16.89
C TYR A 319 13.68 6.94 -16.35
N GLN A 320 13.01 5.89 -16.82
CA GLN A 320 11.65 5.57 -16.42
C GLN A 320 11.61 4.15 -15.86
N ILE A 321 10.99 3.99 -14.69
CA ILE A 321 10.65 2.67 -14.16
C ILE A 321 9.16 2.45 -14.37
N LYS A 322 8.80 1.36 -15.02
CA LYS A 322 7.43 0.89 -15.20
C LYS A 322 7.20 -0.33 -14.35
N SER A 323 6.04 -0.45 -13.73
CA SER A 323 5.68 -1.66 -13.02
C SER A 323 4.20 -2.00 -13.20
N VAL A 324 3.91 -3.29 -13.23
CA VAL A 324 2.56 -3.84 -13.21
C VAL A 324 2.43 -4.70 -11.97
N GLN A 325 1.35 -4.54 -11.24
CA GLN A 325 1.07 -5.30 -10.02
C GLN A 325 -0.34 -5.86 -10.08
N TYR A 326 -0.49 -7.11 -9.69
CA TYR A 326 -1.77 -7.77 -9.50
C TYR A 326 -1.90 -8.17 -8.03
N SER A 327 -3.05 -7.93 -7.45
CA SER A 327 -3.30 -8.28 -6.05
C SER A 327 -4.73 -8.75 -5.83
N ALA A 328 -4.88 -9.74 -4.96
CA ALA A 328 -6.16 -10.19 -4.43
C ALA A 328 -6.34 -9.60 -3.03
N LYS A 329 -7.54 -9.12 -2.75
CA LYS A 329 -7.87 -8.41 -1.51
C LYS A 329 -9.13 -8.95 -0.89
N VAL A 330 -9.07 -9.12 0.42
CA VAL A 330 -10.23 -9.43 1.24
C VAL A 330 -10.31 -8.38 2.35
N ARG A 331 -11.46 -7.72 2.49
CA ARG A 331 -11.73 -6.80 3.60
C ARG A 331 -13.00 -7.28 4.30
N TYR A 332 -12.91 -7.42 5.60
CA TYR A 332 -14.03 -7.76 6.47
C TYR A 332 -14.38 -6.59 7.37
N TYR A 333 -15.65 -6.22 7.43
CA TYR A 333 -16.18 -5.13 8.24
C TYR A 333 -16.88 -5.68 9.50
N PHE A 334 -16.66 -5.01 10.64
CA PHE A 334 -17.22 -5.41 11.94
C PHE A 334 -18.34 -4.51 12.40
#